data_70f35fa7af8d968287e89eb2698b529d
#
_entry.id   70f35fa7af8d968287e89eb2698b529d
#
_cell.length_a   1.000
_cell.length_b   1.000
_cell.length_c   1.000
_cell.angle_alpha   90.00
_cell.angle_beta   90.00
_cell.angle_gamma   90.00
#
_symmetry.space_group_name_H-M   'P 1'
#
loop_
_entity.id
_entity.type
_entity.pdbx_description
1 polymer ?
#
loop_
_entity_poly.entity_id
_entity_poly.type
_entity_poly.pdbx_seq_one_letter_code
_entity_poly.pdbx_strand_id
1 'polypeptide(L)'
;MKQAEFDEEGSCIRWTQAAGAEPARVFVHGLGSASTVYHAHIAARPGLVGRRTLFVDLPGHGISDRPENFGYSLEEHADALAAALDEADVTGAELVAHSMGGTVAIVLAHRRPDLVSRLVLTEANLDPYPPARAGSSGIASYEEEDYVENGGHARVLDKVGPSWAATMRLADPRALHRTATGLARGTHPTMRQMLEELTMDRVYLQGELSGEPAGREGLEAAGVRMVIVPGAGHNVMFDNPDAFAAEVAGEA
;
A
#
# COMPACT_ATOMS: atom_id res chain seq x y z
N MET A 1 7.63 -13.50 13.28
CA MET A 1 7.48 -12.04 13.27
C MET A 1 8.85 -11.42 13.36
N LYS A 2 9.11 -10.41 12.56
CA LYS A 2 10.35 -9.62 12.48
C LYS A 2 10.01 -8.15 12.70
N GLN A 3 11.00 -7.32 12.98
CA GLN A 3 10.82 -5.88 13.18
C GLN A 3 12.09 -5.10 12.89
N ALA A 4 11.92 -3.81 12.58
CA ALA A 4 12.99 -2.81 12.45
C ALA A 4 12.55 -1.52 13.15
N GLU A 5 13.48 -0.81 13.78
CA GLU A 5 13.22 0.53 14.30
C GLU A 5 13.13 1.53 13.13
N PHE A 6 12.19 2.49 13.20
CA PHE A 6 12.00 3.47 12.13
C PHE A 6 12.00 4.93 12.60
N ASP A 7 12.06 5.16 13.91
CA ASP A 7 12.17 6.50 14.49
C ASP A 7 13.17 6.55 15.66
N GLU A 8 13.49 7.76 16.12
CA GLU A 8 14.43 7.98 17.22
C GLU A 8 13.90 7.52 18.59
N GLU A 9 12.59 7.27 18.71
CA GLU A 9 11.94 6.77 19.92
C GLU A 9 11.97 5.24 20.02
N GLY A 10 12.50 4.56 18.98
CA GLY A 10 12.61 3.10 18.90
C GLY A 10 11.30 2.40 18.52
N SER A 11 10.39 3.13 17.88
CA SER A 11 9.16 2.53 17.34
C SER A 11 9.46 1.57 16.20
N CYS A 12 8.77 0.44 16.16
CA CYS A 12 9.06 -0.64 15.23
C CYS A 12 8.00 -0.83 14.15
N ILE A 13 8.48 -0.91 12.89
CA ILE A 13 7.73 -1.52 11.80
C ILE A 13 7.90 -3.03 11.86
N ARG A 14 6.80 -3.79 11.63
CA ARG A 14 6.81 -5.25 11.79
C ARG A 14 6.28 -5.95 10.54
N TRP A 15 6.81 -7.19 10.35
CA TRP A 15 6.35 -8.07 9.27
C TRP A 15 6.34 -9.53 9.67
N THR A 16 5.55 -10.31 8.97
CA THR A 16 5.64 -11.76 8.94
C THR A 16 6.39 -12.18 7.68
N GLN A 17 7.11 -13.29 7.75
CA GLN A 17 7.96 -13.75 6.65
C GLN A 17 7.88 -15.24 6.44
N ALA A 18 7.80 -15.66 5.18
CA ALA A 18 8.05 -17.01 4.72
C ALA A 18 9.40 -17.09 4.01
N ALA A 19 10.18 -18.12 4.29
CA ALA A 19 11.44 -18.39 3.59
C ALA A 19 11.18 -18.82 2.14
N GLY A 20 12.13 -18.54 1.24
CA GLY A 20 12.04 -18.93 -0.16
C GLY A 20 13.17 -18.37 -1.00
N ALA A 21 13.03 -18.47 -2.32
CA ALA A 21 13.99 -17.95 -3.29
C ALA A 21 13.93 -16.44 -3.42
N GLU A 22 15.04 -15.81 -3.76
CA GLU A 22 15.13 -14.39 -4.15
C GLU A 22 14.78 -14.19 -5.65
N PRO A 23 14.42 -12.95 -6.06
CA PRO A 23 14.22 -11.78 -5.22
C PRO A 23 13.00 -11.93 -4.30
N ALA A 24 13.08 -11.30 -3.13
CA ALA A 24 11.97 -11.32 -2.17
C ALA A 24 10.72 -10.65 -2.74
N ARG A 25 9.55 -11.19 -2.42
CA ARG A 25 8.26 -10.55 -2.69
C ARG A 25 7.73 -9.91 -1.41
N VAL A 26 7.42 -8.63 -1.49
CA VAL A 26 6.98 -7.83 -0.34
C VAL A 26 5.56 -7.33 -0.58
N PHE A 27 4.63 -7.74 0.24
CA PHE A 27 3.24 -7.29 0.20
C PHE A 27 3.03 -6.11 1.14
N VAL A 28 2.40 -5.04 0.61
CA VAL A 28 2.12 -3.79 1.33
C VAL A 28 0.64 -3.45 1.19
N HIS A 29 -0.03 -3.33 2.32
CA HIS A 29 -1.47 -3.12 2.42
C HIS A 29 -1.92 -1.66 2.16
N GLY A 30 -3.23 -1.46 1.94
CA GLY A 30 -3.89 -0.16 1.85
C GLY A 30 -4.27 0.43 3.21
N LEU A 31 -4.84 1.63 3.20
CA LEU A 31 -5.30 2.35 4.39
C LEU A 31 -6.30 1.51 5.21
N GLY A 32 -6.07 1.42 6.52
CA GLY A 32 -6.94 0.66 7.42
C GLY A 32 -6.93 -0.86 7.17
N SER A 33 -5.87 -1.38 6.53
CA SER A 33 -5.73 -2.80 6.22
C SER A 33 -4.55 -3.42 6.98
N ALA A 34 -4.28 -4.71 6.73
CA ALA A 34 -3.10 -5.43 7.21
C ALA A 34 -2.62 -6.39 6.12
N SER A 35 -1.31 -6.45 5.88
CA SER A 35 -0.76 -7.14 4.71
C SER A 35 -1.04 -8.64 4.70
N THR A 36 -0.93 -9.31 5.85
CA THR A 36 -1.23 -10.73 5.95
C THR A 36 -2.71 -11.03 5.64
N VAL A 37 -3.63 -10.19 6.13
CA VAL A 37 -5.08 -10.39 5.91
C VAL A 37 -5.45 -10.23 4.44
N TYR A 38 -4.86 -9.23 3.76
CA TYR A 38 -5.19 -8.91 2.38
C TYR A 38 -4.49 -9.81 1.36
N HIS A 39 -3.31 -10.37 1.67
CA HIS A 39 -2.49 -11.00 0.64
C HIS A 39 -2.07 -12.45 0.93
N ALA A 40 -2.26 -12.99 2.16
CA ALA A 40 -1.80 -14.35 2.46
C ALA A 40 -2.44 -15.43 1.57
N HIS A 41 -3.74 -15.28 1.23
CA HIS A 41 -4.45 -16.19 0.35
C HIS A 41 -3.94 -16.13 -1.10
N ILE A 42 -3.38 -15.00 -1.51
CA ILE A 42 -2.73 -14.82 -2.81
C ILE A 42 -1.35 -15.49 -2.79
N ALA A 43 -0.51 -15.18 -1.80
CA ALA A 43 0.84 -15.72 -1.69
C ALA A 43 0.87 -17.27 -1.56
N ALA A 44 -0.21 -17.87 -1.10
CA ALA A 44 -0.37 -19.32 -1.01
C ALA A 44 -0.73 -20.02 -2.34
N ARG A 45 -0.92 -19.27 -3.43
CA ARG A 45 -1.28 -19.86 -4.73
C ARG A 45 -0.08 -20.54 -5.40
N PRO A 46 -0.29 -21.62 -6.17
CA PRO A 46 0.79 -22.45 -6.72
C PRO A 46 1.87 -21.67 -7.47
N GLY A 47 1.50 -20.68 -8.30
CA GLY A 47 2.45 -19.84 -9.05
C GLY A 47 3.26 -18.85 -8.20
N LEU A 48 2.93 -18.68 -6.92
CA LEU A 48 3.53 -17.68 -6.03
C LEU A 48 4.31 -18.29 -4.86
N VAL A 49 4.09 -19.57 -4.56
CA VAL A 49 4.82 -20.27 -3.49
C VAL A 49 6.29 -20.48 -3.85
N GLY A 50 7.15 -20.59 -2.82
CA GLY A 50 8.58 -20.86 -3.00
C GLY A 50 9.46 -19.61 -3.09
N ARG A 51 8.88 -18.40 -3.21
CA ARG A 51 9.62 -17.14 -3.02
C ARG A 51 9.71 -16.73 -1.56
N ARG A 52 10.81 -16.10 -1.18
CA ARG A 52 10.89 -15.38 0.09
C ARG A 52 9.81 -14.30 0.08
N THR A 53 8.90 -14.35 1.05
CA THR A 53 7.72 -13.49 1.07
C THR A 53 7.64 -12.74 2.39
N LEU A 54 7.49 -11.42 2.33
CA LEU A 54 7.29 -10.54 3.48
C LEU A 54 5.89 -9.92 3.40
N PHE A 55 5.17 -9.91 4.51
CA PHE A 55 3.92 -9.17 4.68
C PHE A 55 4.19 -8.06 5.69
N VAL A 56 4.37 -6.84 5.21
CA VAL A 56 4.77 -5.69 6.04
C VAL A 56 3.54 -4.87 6.40
N ASP A 57 3.30 -4.67 7.70
CA ASP A 57 2.29 -3.74 8.16
C ASP A 57 2.94 -2.37 8.40
N LEU A 58 2.43 -1.34 7.73
CA LEU A 58 2.94 0.02 7.83
C LEU A 58 2.72 0.62 9.23
N PRO A 59 3.51 1.62 9.67
CA PRO A 59 3.30 2.29 10.95
C PRO A 59 1.83 2.67 11.19
N GLY A 60 1.36 2.48 12.42
CA GLY A 60 -0.04 2.75 12.77
C GLY A 60 -1.04 1.67 12.37
N HIS A 61 -0.62 0.59 11.70
CA HIS A 61 -1.48 -0.48 11.19
C HIS A 61 -1.05 -1.87 11.69
N GLY A 62 -2.00 -2.79 11.75
CA GLY A 62 -1.78 -4.20 12.02
C GLY A 62 -0.91 -4.44 13.25
N ILE A 63 0.25 -5.09 13.06
CA ILE A 63 1.19 -5.46 14.12
C ILE A 63 2.32 -4.45 14.35
N SER A 64 2.42 -3.37 13.56
CA SER A 64 3.40 -2.30 13.72
C SER A 64 3.03 -1.32 14.83
N ASP A 65 4.03 -0.60 15.37
CA ASP A 65 3.82 0.38 16.43
C ASP A 65 3.04 1.61 15.94
N ARG A 66 2.50 2.36 16.90
CA ARG A 66 1.56 3.48 16.70
C ARG A 66 2.03 4.72 17.44
N PRO A 67 3.23 5.28 17.12
CA PRO A 67 3.74 6.43 17.85
C PRO A 67 2.88 7.69 17.62
N GLU A 68 2.52 8.37 18.71
CA GLU A 68 1.67 9.56 18.67
C GLU A 68 2.33 10.73 17.94
N ASN A 69 3.66 10.86 18.09
CA ASN A 69 4.45 11.96 17.55
C ASN A 69 4.86 11.74 16.08
N PHE A 70 4.54 10.58 15.48
CA PHE A 70 4.86 10.29 14.10
C PHE A 70 3.89 11.00 13.15
N GLY A 71 4.41 11.55 12.04
CA GLY A 71 3.61 12.35 11.11
C GLY A 71 2.68 11.53 10.23
N TYR A 72 3.03 10.25 9.97
CA TYR A 72 2.31 9.35 9.08
C TYR A 72 2.14 9.90 7.66
N SER A 73 3.09 10.73 7.20
CA SER A 73 3.18 11.14 5.80
C SER A 73 3.56 9.95 4.91
N LEU A 74 3.32 10.10 3.60
CA LEU A 74 3.67 9.07 2.63
C LEU A 74 5.19 8.82 2.60
N GLU A 75 5.97 9.88 2.78
CA GLU A 75 7.43 9.84 2.86
C GLU A 75 7.91 9.10 4.12
N GLU A 76 7.33 9.38 5.28
CA GLU A 76 7.68 8.71 6.53
C GLU A 76 7.28 7.22 6.51
N HIS A 77 6.15 6.88 5.91
CA HIS A 77 5.80 5.47 5.65
C HIS A 77 6.80 4.78 4.72
N ALA A 78 7.28 5.48 3.68
CA ALA A 78 8.29 4.94 2.77
C ALA A 78 9.64 4.74 3.46
N ASP A 79 10.06 5.67 4.33
CA ASP A 79 11.29 5.55 5.13
C ASP A 79 11.19 4.38 6.13
N ALA A 80 10.06 4.21 6.80
CA ALA A 80 9.83 3.07 7.66
C ALA A 80 9.85 1.73 6.89
N LEU A 81 9.24 1.69 5.69
CA LEU A 81 9.28 0.50 4.83
C LEU A 81 10.73 0.21 4.37
N ALA A 82 11.53 1.24 4.05
CA ALA A 82 12.94 1.07 3.74
C ALA A 82 13.70 0.45 4.91
N ALA A 83 13.48 0.92 6.14
CA ALA A 83 14.10 0.35 7.34
C ALA A 83 13.77 -1.15 7.52
N ALA A 84 12.52 -1.54 7.23
CA ALA A 84 12.12 -2.96 7.26
C ALA A 84 12.85 -3.80 6.21
N LEU A 85 13.05 -3.28 4.99
CA LEU A 85 13.75 -3.99 3.92
C LEU A 85 15.24 -4.07 4.18
N ASP A 86 15.86 -3.00 4.68
CA ASP A 86 17.27 -2.96 5.07
C ASP A 86 17.55 -3.96 6.21
N GLU A 87 16.73 -3.99 7.27
CA GLU A 87 16.86 -4.97 8.38
C GLU A 87 16.59 -6.41 7.93
N ALA A 88 15.77 -6.58 6.90
CA ALA A 88 15.51 -7.90 6.32
C ALA A 88 16.59 -8.34 5.31
N ASP A 89 17.66 -7.57 5.09
CA ASP A 89 18.66 -7.82 4.03
C ASP A 89 18.01 -8.05 2.65
N VAL A 90 17.02 -7.20 2.29
CA VAL A 90 16.30 -7.28 1.02
C VAL A 90 16.80 -6.18 0.08
N THR A 91 17.27 -6.57 -1.10
CA THR A 91 17.59 -5.68 -2.22
C THR A 91 16.87 -6.15 -3.47
N GLY A 92 16.48 -5.22 -4.34
CA GLY A 92 15.80 -5.56 -5.59
C GLY A 92 14.50 -6.35 -5.40
N ALA A 93 13.69 -6.00 -4.39
CA ALA A 93 12.43 -6.66 -4.10
C ALA A 93 11.40 -6.49 -5.23
N GLU A 94 10.50 -7.45 -5.32
CA GLU A 94 9.23 -7.31 -6.01
C GLU A 94 8.19 -6.79 -5.01
N LEU A 95 7.78 -5.50 -5.11
CA LEU A 95 6.75 -4.92 -4.26
C LEU A 95 5.37 -5.13 -4.87
N VAL A 96 4.49 -5.78 -4.12
CA VAL A 96 3.07 -5.98 -4.44
C VAL A 96 2.26 -5.15 -3.48
N ALA A 97 1.72 -4.03 -3.96
CA ALA A 97 1.20 -2.99 -3.09
C ALA A 97 -0.19 -2.49 -3.52
N HIS A 98 -1.07 -2.32 -2.54
CA HIS A 98 -2.46 -1.95 -2.75
C HIS A 98 -2.76 -0.53 -2.25
N SER A 99 -3.48 0.26 -3.06
CA SER A 99 -4.05 1.57 -2.67
C SER A 99 -2.97 2.49 -2.05
N MET A 100 -3.15 2.95 -0.81
CA MET A 100 -2.15 3.71 -0.04
C MET A 100 -0.76 3.04 -0.04
N GLY A 101 -0.70 1.72 0.17
CA GLY A 101 0.56 0.98 0.14
C GLY A 101 1.24 1.06 -1.22
N GLY A 102 0.46 1.12 -2.33
CA GLY A 102 0.98 1.36 -3.67
C GLY A 102 1.60 2.75 -3.81
N THR A 103 0.98 3.76 -3.21
CA THR A 103 1.53 5.13 -3.15
C THR A 103 2.85 5.16 -2.38
N VAL A 104 2.88 4.52 -1.20
CA VAL A 104 4.11 4.39 -0.39
C VAL A 104 5.22 3.64 -1.14
N ALA A 105 4.87 2.57 -1.87
CA ALA A 105 5.81 1.80 -2.68
C ALA A 105 6.42 2.62 -3.84
N ILE A 106 5.64 3.52 -4.45
CA ILE A 106 6.14 4.46 -5.48
C ILE A 106 7.16 5.42 -4.85
N VAL A 107 6.83 6.03 -3.71
CA VAL A 107 7.73 6.95 -3.00
C VAL A 107 9.01 6.23 -2.59
N LEU A 108 8.92 5.01 -2.04
CA LEU A 108 10.08 4.19 -1.71
C LEU A 108 10.95 3.92 -2.93
N ALA A 109 10.36 3.42 -4.03
CA ALA A 109 11.10 3.07 -5.24
C ALA A 109 11.83 4.28 -5.85
N HIS A 110 11.23 5.47 -5.77
CA HIS A 110 11.84 6.72 -6.24
C HIS A 110 13.02 7.15 -5.34
N ARG A 111 12.92 6.99 -4.02
CA ARG A 111 13.96 7.39 -3.06
C ARG A 111 15.06 6.34 -2.90
N ARG A 112 14.71 5.05 -2.98
CA ARG A 112 15.60 3.90 -2.77
C ARG A 112 15.43 2.88 -3.91
N PRO A 113 15.84 3.23 -5.14
CA PRO A 113 15.70 2.34 -6.29
C PRO A 113 16.51 1.04 -6.16
N ASP A 114 17.49 1.01 -5.27
CA ASP A 114 18.28 -0.19 -4.93
C ASP A 114 17.43 -1.28 -4.24
N LEU A 115 16.37 -0.90 -3.55
CA LEU A 115 15.51 -1.83 -2.84
C LEU A 115 14.44 -2.49 -3.73
N VAL A 116 14.17 -1.95 -4.94
CA VAL A 116 13.01 -2.36 -5.74
C VAL A 116 13.41 -2.70 -7.17
N SER A 117 13.11 -3.92 -7.62
CA SER A 117 13.31 -4.36 -9.00
C SER A 117 12.01 -4.42 -9.81
N ARG A 118 10.86 -4.55 -9.16
CA ARG A 118 9.55 -4.62 -9.79
C ARG A 118 8.47 -4.02 -8.89
N LEU A 119 7.52 -3.27 -9.48
CA LEU A 119 6.31 -2.78 -8.82
C LEU A 119 5.07 -3.44 -9.42
N VAL A 120 4.26 -4.08 -8.58
CA VAL A 120 2.89 -4.50 -8.92
C VAL A 120 1.94 -3.67 -8.06
N LEU A 121 1.39 -2.64 -8.66
CA LEU A 121 0.54 -1.65 -8.00
C LEU A 121 -0.93 -1.97 -8.28
N THR A 122 -1.76 -1.95 -7.26
CA THR A 122 -3.20 -2.15 -7.39
C THR A 122 -3.94 -0.95 -6.87
N GLU A 123 -4.65 -0.25 -7.75
CA GLU A 123 -5.51 0.90 -7.39
C GLU A 123 -4.77 1.98 -6.56
N ALA A 124 -3.47 2.19 -6.81
CA ALA A 124 -2.66 3.17 -6.09
C ALA A 124 -3.13 4.61 -6.39
N ASN A 125 -3.08 5.47 -5.38
CA ASN A 125 -3.37 6.90 -5.56
C ASN A 125 -2.16 7.57 -6.23
N LEU A 126 -2.38 8.18 -7.39
CA LEU A 126 -1.32 8.79 -8.19
C LEU A 126 -1.30 10.32 -8.15
N ASP A 127 -2.44 10.91 -7.83
CA ASP A 127 -2.60 12.37 -7.87
C ASP A 127 -3.24 12.90 -6.58
N PRO A 128 -2.93 14.14 -6.19
CA PRO A 128 -3.66 14.83 -5.13
C PRO A 128 -5.15 14.96 -5.45
N TYR A 129 -5.99 14.97 -4.42
CA TYR A 129 -7.42 15.16 -4.60
C TYR A 129 -8.02 16.00 -3.46
N PRO A 130 -9.13 16.74 -3.69
CA PRO A 130 -9.77 17.52 -2.63
C PRO A 130 -10.22 16.63 -1.47
N PRO A 131 -10.01 16.99 -0.20
CA PRO A 131 -10.42 16.20 0.97
C PRO A 131 -11.89 15.79 0.96
N ALA A 132 -12.78 16.62 0.43
CA ALA A 132 -14.21 16.32 0.26
C ALA A 132 -14.48 15.15 -0.71
N ARG A 133 -13.51 14.81 -1.56
CA ARG A 133 -13.54 13.64 -2.47
C ARG A 133 -12.65 12.51 -1.96
N ALA A 134 -12.22 12.61 -0.71
CA ALA A 134 -11.27 11.72 -0.09
C ALA A 134 -11.79 10.28 -0.01
N GLY A 135 -11.65 9.57 -1.11
CA GLY A 135 -11.85 8.13 -1.21
C GLY A 135 -13.17 7.61 -0.65
N SER A 136 -13.33 6.32 -0.66
CA SER A 136 -14.53 5.64 -0.14
C SER A 136 -14.73 5.77 1.37
N SER A 137 -13.67 6.07 2.14
CA SER A 137 -13.76 6.24 3.62
C SER A 137 -14.26 7.63 4.03
N GLY A 138 -13.87 8.68 3.31
CA GLY A 138 -14.11 10.06 3.69
C GLY A 138 -13.32 10.54 4.92
N ILE A 139 -12.29 9.80 5.36
CA ILE A 139 -11.50 10.12 6.57
C ILE A 139 -10.87 11.51 6.47
N ALA A 140 -10.24 11.85 5.34
CA ALA A 140 -9.57 13.14 5.16
C ALA A 140 -10.50 14.37 5.15
N SER A 141 -11.82 14.17 5.19
CA SER A 141 -12.79 15.27 5.32
C SER A 141 -13.07 15.69 6.77
N TYR A 142 -12.56 14.95 7.74
CA TYR A 142 -12.65 15.29 9.16
C TYR A 142 -11.46 16.14 9.59
N GLU A 143 -11.64 17.00 10.59
CA GLU A 143 -10.54 17.51 11.41
C GLU A 143 -9.99 16.35 12.28
N GLU A 144 -8.68 16.34 12.60
CA GLU A 144 -8.05 15.23 13.34
C GLU A 144 -8.75 14.98 14.68
N GLU A 145 -9.03 16.03 15.46
CA GLU A 145 -9.72 15.92 16.75
C GLU A 145 -11.12 15.31 16.60
N ASP A 146 -11.89 15.74 15.59
CA ASP A 146 -13.24 15.21 15.34
C ASP A 146 -13.20 13.74 14.90
N TYR A 147 -12.17 13.33 14.19
CA TYR A 147 -12.00 11.95 13.77
C TYR A 147 -11.57 11.05 14.92
N VAL A 148 -10.58 11.48 15.70
CA VAL A 148 -9.94 10.68 16.76
C VAL A 148 -10.77 10.68 18.04
N GLU A 149 -11.16 11.88 18.52
CA GLU A 149 -11.74 12.06 19.87
C GLU A 149 -13.28 12.17 19.84
N ASN A 150 -13.86 12.73 18.78
CA ASN A 150 -15.29 13.07 18.73
C ASN A 150 -16.12 12.06 17.92
N GLY A 151 -15.66 10.80 17.87
CA GLY A 151 -16.41 9.67 17.31
C GLY A 151 -16.42 9.58 15.78
N GLY A 152 -15.59 10.35 15.07
CA GLY A 152 -15.43 10.27 13.60
C GLY A 152 -15.02 8.88 13.15
N HIS A 153 -14.04 8.28 13.84
CA HIS A 153 -13.59 6.92 13.56
C HIS A 153 -14.73 5.89 13.64
N ALA A 154 -15.53 5.93 14.69
CA ALA A 154 -16.67 5.02 14.84
C ALA A 154 -17.68 5.19 13.71
N ARG A 155 -18.01 6.45 13.33
CA ARG A 155 -18.90 6.74 12.19
C ARG A 155 -18.37 6.19 10.86
N VAL A 156 -17.05 6.23 10.64
CA VAL A 156 -16.43 5.64 9.45
C VAL A 156 -16.51 4.12 9.50
N LEU A 157 -16.22 3.48 10.63
CA LEU A 157 -16.36 2.02 10.80
C LEU A 157 -17.79 1.52 10.48
N ASP A 158 -18.81 2.29 10.87
CA ASP A 158 -20.20 1.94 10.59
C ASP A 158 -20.58 2.11 9.10
N LYS A 159 -19.86 2.97 8.38
CA LYS A 159 -20.12 3.32 6.98
C LYS A 159 -19.40 2.41 5.99
N VAL A 160 -18.16 2.00 6.30
CA VAL A 160 -17.38 1.14 5.40
C VAL A 160 -17.86 -0.31 5.48
N GLY A 161 -17.62 -1.10 4.44
CA GLY A 161 -18.03 -2.51 4.41
C GLY A 161 -17.37 -3.34 5.53
N PRO A 162 -18.01 -4.46 5.96
CA PRO A 162 -17.61 -5.22 7.14
C PRO A 162 -16.17 -5.76 7.08
N SER A 163 -15.69 -6.15 5.90
CA SER A 163 -14.32 -6.65 5.71
C SER A 163 -13.29 -5.57 5.98
N TRP A 164 -13.53 -4.34 5.49
CA TRP A 164 -12.63 -3.22 5.75
C TRP A 164 -12.71 -2.72 7.19
N ALA A 165 -13.90 -2.63 7.75
CA ALA A 165 -14.10 -2.29 9.16
C ALA A 165 -13.36 -3.25 10.10
N ALA A 166 -13.31 -4.54 9.77
CA ALA A 166 -12.61 -5.54 10.58
C ALA A 166 -11.11 -5.27 10.69
N THR A 167 -10.44 -4.91 9.61
CA THR A 167 -9.00 -4.57 9.62
C THR A 167 -8.75 -3.14 10.09
N MET A 168 -9.62 -2.18 9.77
CA MET A 168 -9.50 -0.79 10.21
C MET A 168 -9.51 -0.64 11.73
N ARG A 169 -10.21 -1.54 12.46
CA ARG A 169 -10.14 -1.63 13.92
C ARG A 169 -8.75 -1.98 14.48
N LEU A 170 -7.88 -2.53 13.62
CA LEU A 170 -6.48 -2.84 13.95
C LEU A 170 -5.53 -1.70 13.65
N ALA A 171 -6.01 -0.58 13.13
CA ALA A 171 -5.24 0.61 12.86
C ALA A 171 -5.51 1.70 13.90
N ASP A 172 -4.51 2.53 14.15
CA ASP A 172 -4.64 3.70 15.01
C ASP A 172 -5.46 4.80 14.31
N PRO A 173 -6.48 5.39 14.96
CA PRO A 173 -7.31 6.44 14.34
C PRO A 173 -6.51 7.66 13.90
N ARG A 174 -5.49 8.09 14.64
CA ARG A 174 -4.63 9.23 14.28
C ARG A 174 -3.78 8.90 13.04
N ALA A 175 -3.20 7.70 13.01
CA ALA A 175 -2.48 7.21 11.84
C ALA A 175 -3.37 7.17 10.59
N LEU A 176 -4.60 6.66 10.72
CA LEU A 176 -5.58 6.65 9.62
C LEU A 176 -5.88 8.06 9.12
N HIS A 177 -6.11 9.02 10.02
CA HIS A 177 -6.43 10.40 9.64
C HIS A 177 -5.25 11.10 8.94
N ARG A 178 -4.06 11.05 9.55
CA ARG A 178 -2.86 11.69 9.00
C ARG A 178 -2.46 11.10 7.65
N THR A 179 -2.50 9.77 7.52
CA THR A 179 -2.21 9.10 6.25
C THR A 179 -3.25 9.44 5.18
N ALA A 180 -4.55 9.43 5.51
CA ALA A 180 -5.61 9.81 4.57
C ALA A 180 -5.48 11.27 4.11
N THR A 181 -5.13 12.18 5.01
CA THR A 181 -4.84 13.58 4.71
C THR A 181 -3.59 13.72 3.82
N GLY A 182 -2.54 12.92 4.11
CA GLY A 182 -1.34 12.82 3.28
C GLY A 182 -1.65 12.38 1.86
N LEU A 183 -2.49 11.35 1.69
CA LEU A 183 -2.96 10.90 0.37
C LEU A 183 -3.71 12.00 -0.40
N ALA A 184 -4.60 12.72 0.29
CA ALA A 184 -5.36 13.82 -0.33
C ALA A 184 -4.45 14.95 -0.78
N ARG A 185 -3.46 15.32 0.05
CA ARG A 185 -2.46 16.36 -0.26
C ARG A 185 -1.50 15.92 -1.36
N GLY A 186 -1.14 14.63 -1.41
CA GLY A 186 -0.11 14.08 -2.28
C GLY A 186 1.30 14.49 -1.88
N THR A 187 2.24 14.21 -2.76
CA THR A 187 3.68 14.51 -2.62
C THR A 187 4.14 15.51 -3.67
N HIS A 188 5.39 15.98 -3.55
CA HIS A 188 6.03 16.78 -4.57
C HIS A 188 7.48 16.29 -4.81
N PRO A 189 7.81 15.69 -5.98
CA PRO A 189 6.95 15.43 -7.15
C PRO A 189 5.70 14.63 -6.81
N THR A 190 4.67 14.65 -7.68
CA THR A 190 3.48 13.82 -7.47
C THR A 190 3.82 12.34 -7.62
N MET A 191 3.01 11.46 -7.02
CA MET A 191 3.20 10.01 -7.14
C MET A 191 3.17 9.57 -8.61
N ARG A 192 2.35 10.23 -9.43
CA ARG A 192 2.33 10.01 -10.90
C ARG A 192 3.67 10.34 -11.54
N GLN A 193 4.22 11.53 -11.28
CA GLN A 193 5.52 11.93 -11.82
C GLN A 193 6.62 10.98 -11.38
N MET A 194 6.66 10.61 -10.09
CA MET A 194 7.62 9.60 -9.61
C MET A 194 7.46 8.26 -10.36
N LEU A 195 6.23 7.75 -10.52
CA LEU A 195 5.98 6.49 -11.21
C LEU A 195 6.40 6.53 -12.68
N GLU A 196 6.20 7.65 -13.36
CA GLU A 196 6.62 7.87 -14.75
C GLU A 196 8.15 7.92 -14.89
N GLU A 197 8.87 8.43 -13.91
CA GLU A 197 10.35 8.53 -13.88
C GLU A 197 11.05 7.21 -13.56
N LEU A 198 10.38 6.26 -12.89
CA LEU A 198 10.95 4.96 -12.56
C LEU A 198 11.24 4.14 -13.82
N THR A 199 12.29 3.31 -13.77
CA THR A 199 12.76 2.53 -14.92
C THR A 199 12.66 1.01 -14.77
N MET A 200 12.39 0.52 -13.51
CA MET A 200 12.16 -0.89 -13.28
C MET A 200 10.83 -1.36 -13.89
N ASP A 201 10.58 -2.66 -13.88
CA ASP A 201 9.29 -3.23 -14.30
C ASP A 201 8.13 -2.71 -13.42
N ARG A 202 7.10 -2.15 -14.06
CA ARG A 202 5.95 -1.53 -13.39
C ARG A 202 4.66 -2.00 -14.01
N VAL A 203 3.84 -2.62 -13.17
CA VAL A 203 2.49 -3.06 -13.52
C VAL A 203 1.50 -2.30 -12.65
N TYR A 204 0.48 -1.73 -13.27
CA TYR A 204 -0.62 -1.07 -12.57
C TYR A 204 -1.93 -1.80 -12.85
N LEU A 205 -2.51 -2.39 -11.81
CA LEU A 205 -3.78 -3.12 -11.87
C LEU A 205 -4.92 -2.19 -11.48
N GLN A 206 -5.90 -2.11 -12.35
CA GLN A 206 -7.15 -1.37 -12.14
C GLN A 206 -8.32 -2.34 -12.21
N GLY A 207 -9.21 -2.32 -11.22
CA GLY A 207 -10.45 -3.07 -11.31
C GLY A 207 -11.39 -2.46 -12.36
N GLU A 208 -12.02 -3.30 -13.19
CA GLU A 208 -12.96 -2.86 -14.22
C GLU A 208 -14.11 -1.99 -13.64
N LEU A 209 -14.59 -2.32 -12.44
CA LEU A 209 -15.68 -1.61 -11.77
C LEU A 209 -15.26 -0.26 -11.18
N SER A 210 -13.97 0.00 -11.06
CA SER A 210 -13.42 1.30 -10.64
C SER A 210 -13.32 2.30 -11.78
N GLY A 211 -13.54 1.87 -13.03
CA GLY A 211 -13.45 2.68 -14.23
C GLY A 211 -12.03 2.88 -14.75
N GLU A 212 -11.89 3.66 -15.81
CA GLU A 212 -10.60 3.95 -16.43
C GLU A 212 -9.72 4.80 -15.50
N PRO A 213 -8.44 4.44 -15.30
CA PRO A 213 -7.51 5.25 -14.53
C PRO A 213 -7.18 6.56 -15.26
N ALA A 214 -7.29 7.67 -14.56
CA ALA A 214 -6.95 8.97 -15.12
C ALA A 214 -5.49 8.99 -15.64
N GLY A 215 -5.25 9.58 -16.81
CA GLY A 215 -3.92 9.72 -17.39
C GLY A 215 -3.26 8.40 -17.81
N ARG A 216 -4.03 7.36 -18.10
CA ARG A 216 -3.56 6.04 -18.56
C ARG A 216 -2.53 6.12 -19.69
N GLU A 217 -2.82 6.90 -20.73
CA GLU A 217 -1.94 7.05 -21.89
C GLU A 217 -0.53 7.56 -21.52
N GLY A 218 -0.44 8.48 -20.56
CA GLY A 218 0.85 8.98 -20.05
C GLY A 218 1.65 7.90 -19.33
N LEU A 219 1.00 7.11 -18.50
CA LEU A 219 1.62 5.98 -17.78
C LEU A 219 2.11 4.90 -18.77
N GLU A 220 1.31 4.53 -19.77
CA GLU A 220 1.69 3.57 -20.81
C GLU A 220 2.87 4.10 -21.65
N ALA A 221 2.86 5.39 -22.00
CA ALA A 221 3.97 6.04 -22.71
C ALA A 221 5.26 6.06 -21.89
N ALA A 222 5.17 6.14 -20.56
CA ALA A 222 6.29 6.02 -19.63
C ALA A 222 6.74 4.56 -19.39
N GLY A 223 6.08 3.57 -20.01
CA GLY A 223 6.41 2.15 -19.90
C GLY A 223 5.78 1.43 -18.69
N VAL A 224 4.73 1.99 -18.09
CA VAL A 224 3.93 1.28 -17.09
C VAL A 224 2.94 0.36 -17.80
N ARG A 225 2.97 -0.93 -17.50
CA ARG A 225 1.99 -1.87 -18.04
C ARG A 225 0.66 -1.73 -17.30
N MET A 226 -0.36 -1.25 -18.00
CA MET A 226 -1.71 -1.04 -17.44
C MET A 226 -2.57 -2.26 -17.70
N VAL A 227 -3.19 -2.81 -16.65
CA VAL A 227 -4.04 -4.00 -16.71
C VAL A 227 -5.40 -3.69 -16.08
N ILE A 228 -6.46 -3.88 -16.85
CA ILE A 228 -7.84 -3.83 -16.34
C ILE A 228 -8.25 -5.25 -15.95
N VAL A 229 -8.57 -5.44 -14.68
CA VAL A 229 -8.96 -6.75 -14.14
C VAL A 229 -10.47 -6.92 -14.21
N PRO A 230 -10.98 -7.89 -14.99
CA PRO A 230 -12.41 -8.06 -15.20
C PRO A 230 -13.17 -8.40 -13.90
N GLY A 231 -14.33 -7.79 -13.73
CA GLY A 231 -15.25 -8.03 -12.61
C GLY A 231 -14.75 -7.58 -11.24
N ALA A 232 -13.59 -6.92 -11.19
CA ALA A 232 -12.99 -6.44 -9.93
C ALA A 232 -13.28 -4.96 -9.71
N GLY A 233 -13.41 -4.57 -8.45
CA GLY A 233 -13.38 -3.20 -7.96
C GLY A 233 -12.06 -2.90 -7.26
N HIS A 234 -12.09 -2.01 -6.26
CA HIS A 234 -10.88 -1.54 -5.55
C HIS A 234 -10.07 -2.65 -4.88
N ASN A 235 -10.68 -3.74 -4.46
CA ASN A 235 -10.03 -4.87 -3.80
C ASN A 235 -9.79 -6.04 -4.76
N VAL A 236 -9.05 -5.81 -5.83
CA VAL A 236 -8.76 -6.78 -6.90
C VAL A 236 -8.34 -8.15 -6.37
N MET A 237 -7.55 -8.20 -5.29
CA MET A 237 -7.06 -9.44 -4.68
C MET A 237 -8.19 -10.31 -4.07
N PHE A 238 -9.35 -9.73 -3.76
CA PHE A 238 -10.54 -10.45 -3.30
C PHE A 238 -11.53 -10.71 -4.42
N ASP A 239 -11.71 -9.72 -5.30
CA ASP A 239 -12.75 -9.77 -6.33
C ASP A 239 -12.38 -10.71 -7.49
N ASN A 240 -11.11 -10.70 -7.90
CA ASN A 240 -10.57 -11.61 -8.92
C ASN A 240 -9.16 -12.10 -8.55
N PRO A 241 -9.06 -12.99 -7.54
CA PRO A 241 -7.77 -13.45 -7.02
C PRO A 241 -6.94 -14.26 -8.02
N ASP A 242 -7.55 -14.88 -9.03
CA ASP A 242 -6.83 -15.63 -10.06
C ASP A 242 -6.09 -14.68 -11.02
N ALA A 243 -6.77 -13.67 -11.54
CA ALA A 243 -6.15 -12.66 -12.39
C ALA A 243 -5.08 -11.88 -11.62
N PHE A 244 -5.36 -11.48 -10.36
CA PHE A 244 -4.38 -10.81 -9.52
C PHE A 244 -3.11 -11.66 -9.32
N ALA A 245 -3.26 -12.96 -9.01
CA ALA A 245 -2.13 -13.85 -8.80
C ALA A 245 -1.31 -14.07 -10.07
N ALA A 246 -1.94 -14.17 -11.26
CA ALA A 246 -1.25 -14.29 -12.54
C ALA A 246 -0.37 -13.07 -12.82
N GLU A 247 -0.89 -11.85 -12.54
CA GLU A 247 -0.13 -10.61 -12.70
C GLU A 247 1.03 -10.49 -11.70
N VAL A 248 0.83 -10.92 -10.47
CA VAL A 248 1.91 -11.00 -9.46
C VAL A 248 2.97 -12.02 -9.87
N ALA A 249 2.56 -13.16 -10.42
CA ALA A 249 3.50 -14.18 -10.91
C ALA A 249 4.32 -13.72 -12.14
N GLY A 250 3.80 -12.75 -12.91
CA GLY A 250 4.40 -12.34 -14.19
C GLY A 250 4.12 -13.33 -15.30
N GLU A 251 3.01 -14.06 -15.24
CA GLU A 251 2.60 -15.11 -16.19
C GLU A 251 1.57 -14.61 -17.22
N ALA A 252 1.17 -13.32 -17.11
CA ALA A 252 0.14 -12.72 -17.97
C ALA A 252 0.69 -11.91 -19.13
#